data_8145fe3e96dcca841064127eed3d4a0d
#
_entry.id   8145fe3e96dcca841064127eed3d4a0d
#
_cell.length_a   1.000
_cell.length_b   1.000
_cell.length_c   1.000
_cell.angle_alpha   90.00
_cell.angle_beta   90.00
_cell.angle_gamma   90.00
#
_symmetry.space_group_name_H-M   'P 1'
#
loop_
_entity.id
_entity.type
_entity.pdbx_description
1 polymer ?
#
loop_
_entity_poly.entity_id
_entity_poly.type
_entity_poly.pdbx_seq_one_letter_code
_entity_poly.pdbx_strand_id
1 'polypeptide(L)'
;MAGIAFPAVGGRGVSASCRRRGAVGLGPVDLVEPPPAEVTIVQDAKGREIARFYEEYREVVSLDAIAEVMKTAIVAIEDDRFYEHGAIDVEGTIRALAKNLQSGRVSQGGSSITQQYVKQVLLNSATTDAQRNAALEASYARKLNELRYAMGVEKKYTKEQILEKYLNIAYFGAGAYGVEAAAKRFFGVRAGKLTLPQAADAGGRRPGPERHRSEPRQEAPRAAAEAS
;
A
#
# COMPACT_ATOMS: atom_id res chain seq x y z
N MET A 1 -39.39 -77.91 -15.86
CA MET A 1 -39.17 -76.49 -16.32
C MET A 1 -38.68 -75.74 -15.14
N ALA A 2 -37.34 -75.43 -15.12
CA ALA A 2 -36.67 -74.70 -14.02
C ALA A 2 -36.48 -73.27 -14.44
N GLY A 3 -37.12 -72.32 -13.71
CA GLY A 3 -36.95 -70.91 -13.91
C GLY A 3 -35.81 -70.38 -13.05
N ILE A 4 -34.77 -69.79 -13.69
CA ILE A 4 -33.62 -69.18 -13.03
C ILE A 4 -33.94 -67.70 -12.86
N ALA A 5 -34.04 -67.22 -11.60
CA ALA A 5 -34.19 -65.84 -11.26
C ALA A 5 -32.77 -65.17 -11.12
N PHE A 6 -32.49 -64.10 -11.88
CA PHE A 6 -31.29 -63.24 -11.71
C PHE A 6 -31.57 -62.16 -10.71
N PRO A 7 -30.67 -61.88 -9.75
CA PRO A 7 -30.83 -60.77 -8.87
C PRO A 7 -30.39 -59.43 -9.57
N ALA A 8 -31.22 -58.39 -9.41
CA ALA A 8 -30.95 -57.07 -9.88
C ALA A 8 -29.78 -56.41 -9.08
N VAL A 9 -28.71 -56.08 -9.78
CA VAL A 9 -27.59 -55.30 -9.22
C VAL A 9 -28.02 -53.85 -9.12
N GLY A 10 -28.25 -53.38 -7.89
CA GLY A 10 -28.52 -51.97 -7.60
C GLY A 10 -27.31 -51.11 -7.89
N GLY A 11 -27.39 -50.31 -8.95
CA GLY A 11 -26.40 -49.27 -9.26
C GLY A 11 -26.42 -48.18 -8.21
N ARG A 12 -25.37 -48.10 -7.38
CA ARG A 12 -25.13 -46.95 -6.54
C ARG A 12 -24.72 -45.78 -7.45
N GLY A 13 -25.63 -44.83 -7.64
CA GLY A 13 -25.36 -43.57 -8.28
C GLY A 13 -24.31 -42.78 -7.49
N VAL A 14 -23.10 -42.70 -8.03
CA VAL A 14 -22.08 -41.76 -7.54
C VAL A 14 -22.51 -40.36 -7.98
N SER A 15 -23.18 -39.66 -7.09
CA SER A 15 -23.41 -38.22 -7.28
C SER A 15 -22.06 -37.50 -7.24
N ALA A 16 -21.51 -37.23 -8.41
CA ALA A 16 -20.40 -36.30 -8.54
C ALA A 16 -20.92 -34.92 -8.12
N SER A 17 -20.68 -34.55 -6.86
CA SER A 17 -20.82 -33.18 -6.40
C SER A 17 -19.81 -32.31 -7.16
N CYS A 18 -20.25 -31.72 -8.24
CA CYS A 18 -19.53 -30.67 -8.94
C CYS A 18 -19.40 -29.51 -7.95
N ARG A 19 -18.28 -29.45 -7.20
CA ARG A 19 -17.91 -28.28 -6.43
C ARG A 19 -17.82 -27.15 -7.47
N ARG A 20 -18.84 -26.31 -7.53
CA ARG A 20 -18.76 -25.01 -8.18
C ARG A 20 -17.54 -24.35 -7.59
N ARG A 21 -16.44 -24.29 -8.35
CA ARG A 21 -15.37 -23.34 -8.08
C ARG A 21 -16.07 -21.98 -8.07
N GLY A 22 -16.21 -21.40 -6.87
CA GLY A 22 -16.86 -20.12 -6.71
C GLY A 22 -16.19 -19.15 -7.69
N ALA A 23 -16.99 -18.58 -8.57
CA ALA A 23 -16.53 -17.47 -9.39
C ALA A 23 -15.99 -16.43 -8.42
N VAL A 24 -14.70 -16.08 -8.53
CA VAL A 24 -14.11 -14.99 -7.76
C VAL A 24 -14.88 -13.74 -8.17
N GLY A 25 -15.76 -13.30 -7.30
CA GLY A 25 -16.56 -12.10 -7.57
C GLY A 25 -15.61 -10.94 -7.84
N LEU A 26 -15.72 -10.30 -8.99
CA LEU A 26 -14.91 -9.12 -9.38
C LEU A 26 -15.37 -7.82 -8.70
N GLY A 27 -16.32 -7.90 -7.76
CA GLY A 27 -16.86 -6.74 -7.06
C GLY A 27 -15.87 -6.12 -6.05
N PRO A 28 -16.16 -4.87 -5.62
CA PRO A 28 -15.38 -4.19 -4.60
C PRO A 28 -15.40 -4.95 -3.28
N VAL A 29 -14.33 -4.80 -2.50
CA VAL A 29 -14.17 -5.40 -1.17
C VAL A 29 -13.77 -4.30 -0.19
N ASP A 30 -14.34 -4.34 1.01
CA ASP A 30 -13.98 -3.40 2.07
C ASP A 30 -12.57 -3.71 2.58
N LEU A 31 -11.73 -2.66 2.62
CA LEU A 31 -10.39 -2.71 3.17
C LEU A 31 -10.47 -2.48 4.68
N VAL A 32 -9.92 -3.39 5.47
CA VAL A 32 -9.72 -3.18 6.91
C VAL A 32 -8.46 -2.34 7.08
N GLU A 33 -8.63 -1.15 7.64
CA GLU A 33 -7.58 -0.16 7.81
C GLU A 33 -7.25 -0.03 9.31
N PRO A 34 -6.26 -0.76 9.84
CA PRO A 34 -5.82 -0.52 11.20
C PRO A 34 -5.21 0.89 11.30
N PRO A 35 -5.34 1.56 12.47
CA PRO A 35 -4.65 2.83 12.66
C PRO A 35 -3.14 2.62 12.42
N PRO A 36 -2.49 3.52 11.68
CA PRO A 36 -1.05 3.41 11.46
C PRO A 36 -0.31 3.55 12.79
N ALA A 37 0.75 2.75 12.97
CA ALA A 37 1.64 2.90 14.13
C ALA A 37 2.34 4.27 14.07
N GLU A 38 2.29 5.01 15.16
CA GLU A 38 2.90 6.33 15.31
C GLU A 38 4.03 6.30 16.34
N VAL A 39 4.77 7.41 16.42
CA VAL A 39 5.82 7.61 17.41
C VAL A 39 5.23 7.77 18.80
N THR A 40 5.72 7.02 19.77
CA THR A 40 5.46 7.26 21.19
C THR A 40 6.48 8.23 21.73
N ILE A 41 6.04 9.38 22.22
CA ILE A 41 6.90 10.41 22.80
C ILE A 41 6.77 10.36 24.34
N VAL A 42 7.88 10.20 25.02
CA VAL A 42 7.96 10.29 26.48
C VAL A 42 8.44 11.68 26.85
N GLN A 43 7.68 12.34 27.72
CA GLN A 43 7.97 13.72 28.17
C GLN A 43 8.14 13.77 29.69
N ASP A 44 8.92 14.76 30.15
CA ASP A 44 9.03 15.08 31.57
C ASP A 44 7.76 15.84 32.06
N ALA A 45 7.70 16.09 33.38
CA ALA A 45 6.58 16.83 33.98
C ALA A 45 6.42 18.27 33.46
N LYS A 46 7.40 18.80 32.74
CA LYS A 46 7.38 20.13 32.10
C LYS A 46 7.07 20.07 30.61
N GLY A 47 6.73 18.87 30.07
CA GLY A 47 6.44 18.67 28.68
C GLY A 47 7.66 18.61 27.75
N ARG A 48 8.89 18.50 28.31
CA ARG A 48 10.11 18.36 27.50
C ARG A 48 10.26 16.92 27.08
N GLU A 49 10.57 16.68 25.83
CA GLU A 49 10.80 15.34 25.29
C GLU A 49 12.05 14.72 25.94
N ILE A 50 11.88 13.50 26.49
CA ILE A 50 12.95 12.69 27.08
C ILE A 50 13.37 11.57 26.11
N ALA A 51 12.41 10.93 25.44
CA ALA A 51 12.68 9.80 24.54
C ALA A 51 11.57 9.67 23.48
N ARG A 52 11.93 9.05 22.36
CA ARG A 52 11.00 8.59 21.32
C ARG A 52 11.14 7.11 21.11
N PHE A 53 10.00 6.40 21.03
CA PHE A 53 9.95 4.99 20.69
C PHE A 53 9.08 4.81 19.43
N TYR A 54 9.60 4.10 18.44
CA TYR A 54 8.87 3.78 17.21
C TYR A 54 9.49 2.55 16.54
N GLU A 55 8.65 1.75 15.92
CA GLU A 55 9.09 0.74 14.95
C GLU A 55 9.20 1.34 13.55
N GLU A 56 8.26 2.24 13.22
CA GLU A 56 8.21 3.02 12.00
C GLU A 56 8.13 4.51 12.40
N TYR A 57 9.10 5.30 11.95
CA TYR A 57 9.06 6.74 12.22
C TYR A 57 7.95 7.37 11.39
N ARG A 58 6.80 7.63 12.02
CA ARG A 58 5.60 8.19 11.40
C ARG A 58 4.97 9.24 12.30
N GLU A 59 4.60 10.35 11.68
CA GLU A 59 3.76 11.37 12.27
C GLU A 59 2.63 11.66 11.28
N VAL A 60 1.38 11.46 11.71
CA VAL A 60 0.19 11.66 10.87
C VAL A 60 -0.19 13.14 10.88
N VAL A 61 -0.46 13.68 9.71
CA VAL A 61 -0.89 15.08 9.52
C VAL A 61 -2.09 15.15 8.57
N SER A 62 -2.95 16.15 8.75
CA SER A 62 -4.05 16.41 7.82
C SER A 62 -3.52 16.88 6.46
N LEU A 63 -4.31 16.69 5.41
CA LEU A 63 -3.96 17.11 4.05
C LEU A 63 -3.64 18.62 3.97
N ASP A 64 -4.38 19.44 4.74
CA ASP A 64 -4.18 20.89 4.79
C ASP A 64 -2.84 21.31 5.43
N ALA A 65 -2.28 20.44 6.29
CA ALA A 65 -0.97 20.67 6.89
C ALA A 65 0.19 20.31 5.96
N ILE A 66 -0.07 19.79 4.77
CA ILE A 66 0.94 19.40 3.76
C ILE A 66 1.01 20.48 2.69
N ALA A 67 2.24 20.91 2.35
CA ALA A 67 2.47 21.91 1.31
C ALA A 67 1.84 21.49 -0.03
N GLU A 68 1.19 22.45 -0.72
CA GLU A 68 0.53 22.18 -2.00
C GLU A 68 1.49 21.64 -3.05
N VAL A 69 2.72 22.15 -3.06
CA VAL A 69 3.79 21.67 -3.95
C VAL A 69 4.13 20.19 -3.74
N MET A 70 3.95 19.65 -2.51
CA MET A 70 4.18 18.24 -2.24
C MET A 70 3.03 17.36 -2.77
N LYS A 71 1.80 17.80 -2.61
CA LYS A 71 0.61 17.13 -3.15
C LYS A 71 0.68 17.06 -4.67
N THR A 72 0.98 18.18 -5.31
CA THR A 72 1.15 18.26 -6.76
C THR A 72 2.31 17.40 -7.25
N ALA A 73 3.47 17.46 -6.58
CA ALA A 73 4.63 16.68 -6.99
C ALA A 73 4.37 15.16 -6.91
N ILE A 74 3.74 14.69 -5.84
CA ILE A 74 3.48 13.25 -5.69
C ILE A 74 2.46 12.74 -6.72
N VAL A 75 1.41 13.51 -7.01
CA VAL A 75 0.43 13.19 -8.03
C VAL A 75 1.10 13.15 -9.41
N ALA A 76 1.90 14.17 -9.76
CA ALA A 76 2.61 14.21 -11.04
C ALA A 76 3.61 13.05 -11.24
N ILE A 77 4.22 12.55 -10.16
CA ILE A 77 5.22 11.47 -10.22
C ILE A 77 4.55 10.09 -10.27
N GLU A 78 3.54 9.86 -9.44
CA GLU A 78 2.98 8.54 -9.21
C GLU A 78 1.73 8.26 -10.05
N ASP A 79 0.90 9.30 -10.29
CA ASP A 79 -0.41 9.12 -10.94
C ASP A 79 -0.92 10.48 -11.45
N ASP A 80 -0.39 10.94 -12.57
CA ASP A 80 -0.63 12.28 -13.14
C ASP A 80 -2.10 12.62 -13.40
N ARG A 81 -2.95 11.58 -13.54
CA ARG A 81 -4.39 11.71 -13.74
C ARG A 81 -5.22 11.22 -12.54
N PHE A 82 -4.65 11.20 -11.36
CA PHE A 82 -5.28 10.68 -10.14
C PHE A 82 -6.70 11.18 -9.90
N TYR A 83 -6.97 12.45 -10.19
CA TYR A 83 -8.28 13.07 -10.02
C TYR A 83 -9.28 12.79 -11.16
N GLU A 84 -8.83 12.20 -12.26
CA GLU A 84 -9.62 12.00 -13.47
C GLU A 84 -10.18 10.57 -13.62
N HIS A 85 -9.53 9.58 -12.94
CA HIS A 85 -9.91 8.18 -13.02
C HIS A 85 -10.33 7.61 -11.67
N GLY A 86 -10.96 6.43 -11.65
CA GLY A 86 -11.28 5.68 -10.44
C GLY A 86 -10.15 4.77 -9.98
N ALA A 87 -10.50 3.62 -9.41
CA ALA A 87 -9.54 2.64 -8.90
C ALA A 87 -8.55 2.10 -9.94
N ILE A 88 -8.88 2.22 -11.23
CA ILE A 88 -8.08 1.74 -12.36
C ILE A 88 -7.93 2.88 -13.37
N ASP A 89 -6.69 3.27 -13.61
CA ASP A 89 -6.33 4.09 -14.77
C ASP A 89 -6.00 3.19 -15.96
N VAL A 90 -7.01 2.89 -16.78
CA VAL A 90 -6.85 2.02 -17.95
C VAL A 90 -5.93 2.66 -18.98
N GLU A 91 -6.10 3.96 -19.24
CA GLU A 91 -5.30 4.67 -20.23
C GLU A 91 -3.85 4.82 -19.82
N GLY A 92 -3.59 5.21 -18.54
CA GLY A 92 -2.23 5.26 -17.99
C GLY A 92 -1.55 3.90 -17.96
N THR A 93 -2.30 2.83 -17.68
CA THR A 93 -1.78 1.46 -17.72
C THR A 93 -1.35 1.08 -19.15
N ILE A 94 -2.14 1.39 -20.17
CA ILE A 94 -1.80 1.12 -21.58
C ILE A 94 -0.59 1.97 -22.00
N ARG A 95 -0.55 3.25 -21.61
CA ARG A 95 0.57 4.15 -21.89
C ARG A 95 1.87 3.66 -21.26
N ALA A 96 1.83 3.24 -19.99
CA ALA A 96 2.98 2.68 -19.27
C ALA A 96 3.47 1.39 -19.94
N LEU A 97 2.56 0.51 -20.36
CA LEU A 97 2.90 -0.72 -21.06
C LEU A 97 3.61 -0.42 -22.40
N ALA A 98 3.07 0.50 -23.21
CA ALA A 98 3.69 0.88 -24.48
C ALA A 98 5.09 1.46 -24.28
N LYS A 99 5.29 2.32 -23.29
CA LYS A 99 6.60 2.91 -22.97
C LYS A 99 7.61 1.88 -22.47
N ASN A 100 7.16 0.93 -21.64
CA ASN A 100 8.01 -0.15 -21.14
C ASN A 100 8.45 -1.10 -22.29
N LEU A 101 7.55 -1.39 -23.22
CA LEU A 101 7.88 -2.16 -24.43
C LEU A 101 8.90 -1.44 -25.31
N GLN A 102 8.76 -0.12 -25.51
CA GLN A 102 9.71 0.68 -26.31
C GLN A 102 11.09 0.78 -25.65
N SER A 103 11.14 0.91 -24.32
CA SER A 103 12.41 1.07 -23.59
C SER A 103 13.12 -0.25 -23.27
N GLY A 104 12.47 -1.41 -23.48
CA GLY A 104 12.98 -2.72 -23.10
C GLY A 104 13.15 -2.93 -21.59
N ARG A 105 12.65 -2.00 -20.78
CA ARG A 105 12.74 -2.05 -19.31
C ARG A 105 11.49 -1.44 -18.69
N VAL A 106 11.18 -1.82 -17.44
CA VAL A 106 10.10 -1.18 -16.65
C VAL A 106 10.56 0.22 -16.28
N SER A 107 10.13 1.22 -17.04
CA SER A 107 10.47 2.64 -16.84
C SER A 107 9.34 3.43 -16.20
N GLN A 108 8.12 2.94 -16.25
CA GLN A 108 6.93 3.57 -15.70
C GLN A 108 6.06 2.56 -14.94
N GLY A 109 5.65 2.91 -13.71
CA GLY A 109 4.70 2.12 -12.92
C GLY A 109 3.27 2.37 -13.42
N GLY A 110 2.50 1.30 -13.60
CA GLY A 110 1.09 1.38 -14.00
C GLY A 110 0.11 1.24 -12.82
N SER A 111 0.53 1.48 -11.58
CA SER A 111 -0.34 1.39 -10.40
C SER A 111 -0.76 2.76 -9.93
N SER A 112 -2.08 2.99 -9.77
CA SER A 112 -2.60 4.24 -9.24
C SER A 112 -2.21 4.48 -7.77
N ILE A 113 -2.32 5.73 -7.30
CA ILE A 113 -2.14 6.11 -5.89
C ILE A 113 -3.04 5.25 -4.99
N THR A 114 -4.31 5.04 -5.37
CA THR A 114 -5.24 4.19 -4.62
C THR A 114 -4.75 2.74 -4.51
N GLN A 115 -4.22 2.16 -5.57
CA GLN A 115 -3.66 0.80 -5.55
C GLN A 115 -2.41 0.71 -4.68
N GLN A 116 -1.57 1.74 -4.73
CA GLN A 116 -0.38 1.81 -3.88
C GLN A 116 -0.75 1.95 -2.40
N TYR A 117 -1.77 2.77 -2.08
CA TYR A 117 -2.33 2.88 -0.74
C TYR A 117 -2.81 1.52 -0.22
N VAL A 118 -3.66 0.82 -0.99
CA VAL A 118 -4.16 -0.52 -0.64
C VAL A 118 -3.00 -1.48 -0.36
N LYS A 119 -2.00 -1.51 -1.22
CA LYS A 119 -0.82 -2.37 -1.04
C LYS A 119 -0.11 -2.08 0.29
N GLN A 120 0.07 -0.80 0.66
CA GLN A 120 0.71 -0.42 1.92
C GLN A 120 -0.14 -0.83 3.13
N VAL A 121 -1.46 -0.65 3.07
CA VAL A 121 -2.37 -1.10 4.13
C VAL A 121 -2.28 -2.63 4.31
N LEU A 122 -2.32 -3.40 3.23
CA LEU A 122 -2.21 -4.86 3.29
C LEU A 122 -0.86 -5.32 3.89
N LEU A 123 0.23 -4.63 3.56
CA LEU A 123 1.55 -4.90 4.14
C LEU A 123 1.61 -4.59 5.63
N ASN A 124 1.05 -3.46 6.04
CA ASN A 124 1.04 -3.01 7.44
C ASN A 124 0.08 -3.84 8.31
N SER A 125 -0.98 -4.39 7.70
CA SER A 125 -1.94 -5.27 8.38
C SER A 125 -1.45 -6.72 8.49
N ALA A 126 -0.34 -7.08 7.84
CA ALA A 126 0.20 -8.42 7.86
C ALA A 126 0.82 -8.74 9.22
N THR A 127 0.23 -9.66 9.97
CA THR A 127 0.69 -10.11 11.29
C THR A 127 1.62 -11.32 11.21
N THR A 128 1.67 -11.99 10.06
CA THR A 128 2.53 -13.16 9.82
C THR A 128 3.39 -12.98 8.57
N ASP A 129 4.54 -13.66 8.54
CA ASP A 129 5.41 -13.66 7.34
C ASP A 129 4.71 -14.20 6.11
N ALA A 130 3.81 -15.18 6.27
CA ALA A 130 3.01 -15.71 5.18
C ALA A 130 2.09 -14.64 4.56
N GLN A 131 1.42 -13.83 5.38
CA GLN A 131 0.59 -12.71 4.91
C GLN A 131 1.44 -11.61 4.25
N ARG A 132 2.59 -11.30 4.84
CA ARG A 132 3.53 -10.32 4.27
C ARG A 132 4.06 -10.79 2.91
N ASN A 133 4.46 -12.04 2.80
CA ASN A 133 4.93 -12.62 1.54
C ASN A 133 3.83 -12.65 0.49
N ALA A 134 2.60 -13.00 0.86
CA ALA A 134 1.46 -12.96 -0.05
C ALA A 134 1.16 -11.55 -0.57
N ALA A 135 1.33 -10.51 0.28
CA ALA A 135 1.18 -9.10 -0.13
C ALA A 135 2.33 -8.59 -1.02
N LEU A 136 3.50 -9.24 -0.98
CA LEU A 136 4.68 -8.90 -1.80
C LEU A 136 4.83 -9.76 -3.05
N GLU A 137 4.15 -10.91 -3.12
CA GLU A 137 4.26 -11.83 -4.24
C GLU A 137 3.84 -11.16 -5.55
N ALA A 138 4.65 -11.33 -6.59
CA ALA A 138 4.32 -10.84 -7.92
C ALA A 138 3.37 -11.81 -8.63
N SER A 139 2.08 -11.80 -8.26
CA SER A 139 1.06 -12.67 -8.84
C SER A 139 -0.14 -11.88 -9.38
N TYR A 140 -0.77 -12.40 -10.43
CA TYR A 140 -2.01 -11.83 -10.97
C TYR A 140 -3.16 -11.87 -9.94
N ALA A 141 -3.21 -12.91 -9.11
CA ALA A 141 -4.22 -13.04 -8.07
C ALA A 141 -4.11 -11.93 -7.03
N ARG A 142 -2.89 -11.61 -6.59
CA ARG A 142 -2.63 -10.46 -5.70
C ARG A 142 -3.07 -9.15 -6.36
N LYS A 143 -2.67 -8.92 -7.62
CA LYS A 143 -3.02 -7.68 -8.33
C LYS A 143 -4.53 -7.51 -8.50
N LEU A 144 -5.24 -8.61 -8.76
CA LEU A 144 -6.70 -8.60 -8.83
C LEU A 144 -7.34 -8.26 -7.47
N ASN A 145 -6.81 -8.81 -6.38
CA ASN A 145 -7.29 -8.46 -5.03
C ASN A 145 -7.01 -6.99 -4.69
N GLU A 146 -5.82 -6.46 -5.01
CA GLU A 146 -5.53 -5.03 -4.85
C GLU A 146 -6.55 -4.15 -5.59
N LEU A 147 -6.90 -4.50 -6.83
CA LEU A 147 -7.91 -3.78 -7.60
C LEU A 147 -9.29 -3.81 -6.95
N ARG A 148 -9.70 -4.95 -6.39
CA ARG A 148 -11.00 -5.08 -5.69
C ARG A 148 -11.04 -4.21 -4.43
N TYR A 149 -9.97 -4.18 -3.65
CA TYR A 149 -9.85 -3.29 -2.49
C TYR A 149 -9.79 -1.83 -2.92
N ALA A 150 -9.07 -1.49 -3.99
CA ALA A 150 -9.01 -0.14 -4.53
C ALA A 150 -10.39 0.37 -4.97
N MET A 151 -11.21 -0.49 -5.60
CA MET A 151 -12.62 -0.15 -5.90
C MET A 151 -13.46 0.10 -4.64
N GLY A 152 -13.21 -0.62 -3.55
CA GLY A 152 -13.86 -0.39 -2.26
C GLY A 152 -13.45 0.95 -1.65
N VAL A 153 -12.15 1.26 -1.67
CA VAL A 153 -11.59 2.52 -1.17
C VAL A 153 -12.15 3.73 -1.95
N GLU A 154 -12.19 3.67 -3.27
CA GLU A 154 -12.74 4.74 -4.13
C GLU A 154 -14.25 4.97 -3.94
N LYS A 155 -14.99 3.96 -3.47
CA LYS A 155 -16.39 4.11 -3.09
C LYS A 155 -16.58 4.75 -1.72
N LYS A 156 -15.62 4.54 -0.81
CA LYS A 156 -15.72 4.95 0.60
C LYS A 156 -15.14 6.34 0.83
N TYR A 157 -14.12 6.74 0.10
CA TYR A 157 -13.35 7.96 0.32
C TYR A 157 -13.30 8.86 -0.91
N THR A 158 -13.19 10.18 -0.68
CA THR A 158 -12.88 11.13 -1.76
C THR A 158 -11.41 11.02 -2.18
N LYS A 159 -11.06 11.60 -3.32
CA LYS A 159 -9.66 11.63 -3.81
C LYS A 159 -8.71 12.32 -2.82
N GLU A 160 -9.16 13.40 -2.20
CA GLU A 160 -8.41 14.13 -1.18
C GLU A 160 -8.16 13.26 0.04
N GLN A 161 -9.17 12.53 0.51
CA GLN A 161 -9.03 11.60 1.63
C GLN A 161 -8.09 10.43 1.31
N ILE A 162 -8.13 9.92 0.07
CA ILE A 162 -7.20 8.87 -0.38
C ILE A 162 -5.79 9.41 -0.43
N LEU A 163 -5.58 10.62 -0.97
CA LEU A 163 -4.27 11.25 -1.03
C LEU A 163 -3.69 11.53 0.37
N GLU A 164 -4.53 12.02 1.31
CA GLU A 164 -4.14 12.21 2.70
C GLU A 164 -3.64 10.90 3.33
N LYS A 165 -4.44 9.86 3.23
CA LYS A 165 -4.12 8.52 3.75
C LYS A 165 -2.84 7.97 3.14
N TYR A 166 -2.68 8.12 1.83
CA TYR A 166 -1.51 7.69 1.11
C TYR A 166 -0.24 8.44 1.54
N LEU A 167 -0.28 9.77 1.63
CA LEU A 167 0.86 10.60 2.07
C LEU A 167 1.28 10.30 3.51
N ASN A 168 0.37 9.84 4.36
CA ASN A 168 0.66 9.47 5.74
C ASN A 168 1.18 8.03 5.92
N ILE A 169 0.97 7.13 4.94
CA ILE A 169 1.39 5.73 5.06
C ILE A 169 2.60 5.39 4.19
N ALA A 170 2.83 6.15 3.12
CA ALA A 170 3.87 5.86 2.14
C ALA A 170 5.27 5.88 2.75
N TYR A 171 6.11 4.92 2.33
CA TYR A 171 7.51 4.88 2.71
C TYR A 171 8.35 5.79 1.81
N PHE A 172 9.12 6.68 2.39
CA PHE A 172 9.96 7.65 1.69
C PHE A 172 11.47 7.33 1.77
N GLY A 173 11.82 6.20 2.36
CA GLY A 173 13.22 5.81 2.55
C GLY A 173 13.76 6.18 3.95
N ALA A 174 14.94 5.63 4.30
CA ALA A 174 15.64 5.88 5.55
C ALA A 174 14.78 5.70 6.83
N GLY A 175 13.80 4.79 6.81
CA GLY A 175 12.89 4.55 7.93
C GLY A 175 11.80 5.61 8.11
N ALA A 176 11.63 6.55 7.18
CA ALA A 176 10.59 7.56 7.21
C ALA A 176 9.31 7.05 6.55
N TYR A 177 8.25 6.92 7.32
CA TYR A 177 6.91 6.56 6.88
C TYR A 177 6.00 7.77 6.99
N GLY A 178 5.39 8.16 5.89
CA GLY A 178 4.59 9.38 5.78
C GLY A 178 5.43 10.63 5.50
N VAL A 179 4.76 11.63 4.93
CA VAL A 179 5.37 12.85 4.40
C VAL A 179 5.94 13.76 5.50
N GLU A 180 5.31 13.83 6.67
CA GLU A 180 5.81 14.64 7.80
C GLU A 180 7.13 14.08 8.33
N ALA A 181 7.19 12.76 8.53
CA ALA A 181 8.41 12.07 8.93
C ALA A 181 9.53 12.25 7.89
N ALA A 182 9.20 12.15 6.61
CA ALA A 182 10.15 12.36 5.52
C ALA A 182 10.68 13.81 5.49
N ALA A 183 9.78 14.80 5.60
CA ALA A 183 10.15 16.22 5.61
C ALA A 183 11.11 16.55 6.77
N LYS A 184 10.83 16.04 7.96
CA LYS A 184 11.69 16.22 9.13
C LYS A 184 13.04 15.52 8.98
N ARG A 185 13.01 14.26 8.49
CA ARG A 185 14.22 13.44 8.40
C ARG A 185 15.21 13.93 7.35
N PHE A 186 14.72 14.34 6.18
CA PHE A 186 15.59 14.72 5.07
C PHE A 186 15.91 16.21 5.02
N PHE A 187 14.99 17.06 5.49
CA PHE A 187 15.10 18.50 5.31
C PHE A 187 15.01 19.28 6.62
N GLY A 188 14.70 18.65 7.76
CA GLY A 188 14.57 19.33 9.06
C GLY A 188 13.37 20.28 9.14
N VAL A 189 12.38 20.15 8.25
CA VAL A 189 11.20 21.02 8.17
C VAL A 189 9.91 20.20 8.31
N ARG A 190 8.78 20.86 8.61
CA ARG A 190 7.46 20.25 8.55
C ARG A 190 7.00 20.08 7.10
N ALA A 191 6.12 19.09 6.84
CA ALA A 191 5.56 18.84 5.52
C ALA A 191 4.88 20.06 4.88
N GLY A 192 4.27 20.94 5.69
CA GLY A 192 3.67 22.19 5.23
C GLY A 192 4.67 23.29 4.82
N LYS A 193 5.96 23.07 5.05
CA LYS A 193 7.05 24.02 4.71
C LYS A 193 7.96 23.50 3.60
N LEU A 194 7.62 22.36 2.99
CA LEU A 194 8.39 21.84 1.86
C LEU A 194 8.37 22.80 0.68
N THR A 195 9.55 23.06 0.13
CA THR A 195 9.72 23.78 -1.13
C THR A 195 9.58 22.82 -2.32
N LEU A 196 9.38 23.35 -3.53
CA LEU A 196 9.24 22.52 -4.72
C LEU A 196 10.44 21.58 -4.95
N PRO A 197 11.72 22.01 -4.83
CA PRO A 197 12.86 21.09 -4.95
C PRO A 197 12.84 19.98 -3.88
N GLN A 198 12.47 20.29 -2.64
CA GLN A 198 12.37 19.31 -1.57
C GLN A 198 11.21 18.32 -1.80
N ALA A 199 10.09 18.80 -2.29
CA ALA A 199 8.94 17.96 -2.65
C ALA A 199 9.26 17.01 -3.80
N ALA A 200 9.96 17.48 -4.83
CA ALA A 200 10.41 16.67 -5.96
C ALA A 200 11.44 15.62 -5.52
N ASP A 201 12.39 15.98 -4.66
CA ASP A 201 13.37 15.04 -4.10
C ASP A 201 12.69 13.98 -3.22
N ALA A 202 11.78 14.38 -2.31
CA ALA A 202 11.03 13.46 -1.47
C ALA A 202 10.20 12.48 -2.33
N GLY A 203 9.48 12.97 -3.34
CA GLY A 203 8.72 12.13 -4.27
C GLY A 203 9.62 11.15 -5.04
N GLY A 204 10.79 11.61 -5.51
CA GLY A 204 11.74 10.79 -6.25
C GLY A 204 12.51 9.76 -5.41
N ARG A 205 12.59 9.94 -4.09
CA ARG A 205 13.25 9.00 -3.15
C ARG A 205 12.43 7.78 -2.85
N ARG A 206 11.15 7.77 -3.19
CA ARG A 206 10.31 6.61 -2.91
C ARG A 206 10.85 5.39 -3.65
N PRO A 207 11.18 4.31 -2.95
CA PRO A 207 11.62 3.09 -3.61
C PRO A 207 10.49 2.56 -4.48
N GLY A 208 10.80 2.31 -5.75
CA GLY A 208 9.88 1.61 -6.65
C GLY A 208 9.45 0.27 -6.06
N PRO A 209 8.36 -0.34 -6.55
CA PRO A 209 7.75 -1.55 -5.98
C PRO A 209 8.71 -2.72 -5.79
N GLU A 210 9.85 -2.72 -6.49
CA GLU A 210 10.86 -3.78 -6.39
C GLU A 210 11.89 -3.56 -5.26
N ARG A 211 12.14 -2.33 -4.85
CA ARG A 211 13.16 -2.01 -3.83
C ARG A 211 12.70 -2.25 -2.40
N HIS A 212 11.41 -2.36 -2.17
CA HIS A 212 10.84 -2.70 -0.85
C HIS A 212 11.25 -4.12 -0.36
N ARG A 213 11.82 -4.93 -1.24
CA ARG A 213 12.26 -6.30 -0.91
C ARG A 213 13.59 -6.39 -0.19
N SER A 214 14.42 -5.38 -0.21
CA SER A 214 15.84 -5.50 0.13
C SER A 214 16.33 -4.63 1.30
N GLU A 215 15.50 -3.73 1.86
CA GLU A 215 15.91 -3.03 3.06
C GLU A 215 15.57 -3.88 4.30
N PRO A 216 16.58 -4.36 5.05
CA PRO A 216 16.33 -4.97 6.34
C PRO A 216 15.63 -3.94 7.22
N ARG A 217 14.66 -4.40 8.00
CA ARG A 217 14.01 -3.61 9.05
C ARG A 217 15.15 -2.99 9.88
N GLN A 218 15.41 -1.71 9.71
CA GLN A 218 16.43 -1.03 10.50
C GLN A 218 15.91 -1.03 11.93
N GLU A 219 16.60 -1.75 12.80
CA GLU A 219 16.41 -1.59 14.24
C GLU A 219 16.56 -0.10 14.56
N ALA A 220 15.56 0.45 15.25
CA ALA A 220 15.63 1.82 15.72
C ALA A 220 17.00 2.02 16.41
N PRO A 221 17.75 3.08 16.10
CA PRO A 221 18.96 3.36 16.83
C PRO A 221 18.57 3.43 18.31
N ARG A 222 19.15 2.55 19.12
CA ARG A 222 19.05 2.64 20.58
C ARG A 222 19.43 4.07 20.91
N ALA A 223 18.51 4.78 21.54
CA ALA A 223 18.78 6.12 22.03
C ALA A 223 20.10 6.06 22.79
N ALA A 224 21.15 6.67 22.23
CA ALA A 224 22.33 6.95 22.99
C ALA A 224 21.86 7.89 24.10
N ALA A 225 21.81 7.38 25.32
CA ALA A 225 21.69 8.17 26.52
C ALA A 225 22.99 8.97 26.61
N GLU A 226 23.04 10.12 25.94
CA GLU A 226 24.01 11.13 26.28
C GLU A 226 23.46 11.87 27.51
N ALA A 227 23.84 11.31 28.67
CA ALA A 227 23.90 12.03 29.91
C ALA A 227 25.10 12.99 29.82
N SER A 228 24.85 14.27 29.92
CA SER A 228 25.76 15.28 30.46
C SER A 228 24.98 16.44 31.03
#